data_53ed822b9ab577b835d486fb8c3ad6ea
#
_entry.id   53ed822b9ab577b835d486fb8c3ad6ea
#
_cell.length_a   1.000
_cell.length_b   1.000
_cell.length_c   1.000
_cell.angle_alpha   90.00
_cell.angle_beta   90.00
_cell.angle_gamma   90.00
#
_symmetry.space_group_name_H-M   'P 1'
#
loop_
_entity.id
_entity.type
_entity.pdbx_description
1 polymer ?
#
loop_
_entity_poly.entity_id
_entity_poly.type
_entity_poly.pdbx_seq_one_letter_code
_entity_poly.pdbx_strand_id
1 'polypeptide(L)'
;MLTLFDYPPSQNAWKVRLLLNHLGRAYRTEIVSIFEGAGRNDEYLAINPTGTVPAIRLDDGRVLAESNAILAYLADGTPYMPSDPYERAKVQQWLHFEQERVESVIGSLRYWTLTGKLAQRPPALVEMKRKAASRTLGILERELSARSFLANERYSIADMSIFAYASRAEEAGIPLQPYPHFRAWIARVQSQPGFLATMHPYSEDPHTVSELP
;
A
#
# COMPACT_ATOMS: atom_id res chain seq x y z
N MET A 1 -18.50 11.93 10.51
CA MET A 1 -17.14 11.38 10.80
C MET A 1 -16.79 10.38 9.72
N LEU A 2 -15.59 10.48 9.14
CA LEU A 2 -15.11 9.58 8.10
C LEU A 2 -15.14 8.11 8.56
N THR A 3 -15.58 7.21 7.71
CA THR A 3 -15.52 5.75 7.94
C THR A 3 -14.52 5.14 6.99
N LEU A 4 -13.58 4.34 7.52
CA LEU A 4 -12.65 3.51 6.75
C LEU A 4 -13.16 2.05 6.76
N PHE A 5 -13.45 1.52 5.58
CA PHE A 5 -13.68 0.10 5.36
C PHE A 5 -12.33 -0.57 5.21
N ASP A 6 -12.01 -1.45 6.15
CA ASP A 6 -10.65 -1.91 6.42
C ASP A 6 -10.59 -3.44 6.50
N TYR A 7 -9.40 -3.96 6.22
CA TYR A 7 -8.98 -5.29 6.59
C TYR A 7 -7.59 -5.17 7.21
N PRO A 8 -7.39 -5.44 8.51
CA PRO A 8 -6.16 -5.11 9.24
C PRO A 8 -4.86 -5.57 8.57
N PRO A 9 -4.74 -6.81 7.99
CA PRO A 9 -3.53 -7.24 7.29
C PRO A 9 -3.28 -6.55 5.93
N SER A 10 -4.26 -5.81 5.38
CA SER A 10 -4.12 -5.15 4.09
C SER A 10 -3.11 -4.00 4.14
N GLN A 11 -2.08 -4.08 3.29
CA GLN A 11 -1.11 -2.99 3.14
C GLN A 11 -1.73 -1.78 2.41
N ASN A 12 -2.72 -2.00 1.54
CA ASN A 12 -3.48 -0.92 0.91
C ASN A 12 -4.31 -0.13 1.94
N ALA A 13 -4.94 -0.83 2.89
CA ALA A 13 -5.64 -0.16 3.99
C ALA A 13 -4.65 0.50 4.97
N TRP A 14 -3.49 -0.12 5.21
CA TRP A 14 -2.43 0.47 6.04
C TRP A 14 -1.95 1.83 5.50
N LYS A 15 -1.79 2.00 4.17
CA LYS A 15 -1.45 3.32 3.57
C LYS A 15 -2.42 4.42 4.04
N VAL A 16 -3.71 4.11 4.03
CA VAL A 16 -4.77 5.06 4.41
C VAL A 16 -4.74 5.33 5.91
N ARG A 17 -4.57 4.28 6.73
CA ARG A 17 -4.40 4.45 8.19
C ARG A 17 -3.19 5.32 8.52
N LEU A 18 -2.06 5.11 7.83
CA LEU A 18 -0.85 5.91 8.00
C LEU A 18 -1.11 7.40 7.72
N LEU A 19 -1.73 7.71 6.58
CA LEU A 19 -2.02 9.10 6.24
C LEU A 19 -3.02 9.73 7.21
N LEU A 20 -4.08 9.02 7.61
CA LEU A 20 -5.05 9.51 8.60
C LEU A 20 -4.37 9.80 9.94
N ASN A 21 -3.41 8.95 10.35
CA ASN A 21 -2.61 9.18 11.55
C ASN A 21 -1.70 10.41 11.43
N HIS A 22 -1.01 10.58 10.30
CA HIS A 22 -0.21 11.79 10.03
C HIS A 22 -1.04 13.08 10.03
N LEU A 23 -2.30 13.00 9.58
CA LEU A 23 -3.22 14.14 9.56
C LEU A 23 -3.89 14.40 10.93
N GLY A 24 -3.70 13.52 11.91
CA GLY A 24 -4.45 13.57 13.18
C GLY A 24 -5.96 13.48 12.98
N ARG A 25 -6.42 12.87 11.86
CA ARG A 25 -7.83 12.83 11.48
C ARG A 25 -8.54 11.65 12.12
N ALA A 26 -9.52 11.93 12.97
CA ALA A 26 -10.36 10.89 13.57
C ALA A 26 -11.24 10.20 12.51
N TYR A 27 -11.40 8.89 12.61
CA TYR A 27 -12.24 8.07 11.75
C TYR A 27 -12.82 6.87 12.50
N ARG A 28 -13.87 6.27 11.95
CA ARG A 28 -14.41 4.98 12.37
C ARG A 28 -13.83 3.91 11.45
N THR A 29 -13.64 2.73 11.99
CA THR A 29 -13.25 1.54 11.20
C THR A 29 -14.43 0.60 11.12
N GLU A 30 -14.74 0.13 9.90
CA GLU A 30 -15.63 -0.97 9.62
C GLU A 30 -14.81 -2.08 8.97
N ILE A 31 -14.75 -3.24 9.64
CA ILE A 31 -13.97 -4.39 9.16
C ILE A 31 -14.73 -5.11 8.05
N VAL A 32 -14.06 -5.37 6.94
CA VAL A 32 -14.57 -6.16 5.82
C VAL A 32 -13.79 -7.47 5.77
N SER A 33 -14.45 -8.57 6.17
CA SER A 33 -13.89 -9.92 6.16
C SER A 33 -13.77 -10.45 4.72
N ILE A 34 -12.77 -9.95 3.97
CA ILE A 34 -12.65 -10.22 2.53
C ILE A 34 -12.47 -11.72 2.21
N PHE A 35 -11.81 -12.48 3.08
CA PHE A 35 -11.65 -13.92 2.90
C PHE A 35 -12.92 -14.73 3.23
N GLU A 36 -13.84 -14.15 3.99
CA GLU A 36 -15.18 -14.71 4.25
C GLU A 36 -16.21 -14.27 3.21
N GLY A 37 -15.80 -13.54 2.19
CA GLY A 37 -16.67 -13.09 1.10
C GLY A 37 -17.45 -11.80 1.39
N ALA A 38 -17.21 -11.12 2.52
CA ALA A 38 -17.93 -9.87 2.85
C ALA A 38 -17.72 -8.77 1.79
N GLY A 39 -16.57 -8.79 1.07
CA GLY A 39 -16.32 -7.91 -0.06
C GLY A 39 -17.23 -8.15 -1.28
N ARG A 40 -17.94 -9.28 -1.34
CA ARG A 40 -18.80 -9.69 -2.46
C ARG A 40 -20.30 -9.57 -2.17
N ASN A 41 -20.68 -9.14 -0.97
CA ASN A 41 -22.08 -8.89 -0.68
C ASN A 41 -22.57 -7.57 -1.31
N ASP A 42 -23.88 -7.51 -1.62
CA ASP A 42 -24.47 -6.36 -2.33
C ASP A 42 -24.30 -5.04 -1.56
N GLU A 43 -24.31 -5.08 -0.23
CA GLU A 43 -24.15 -3.91 0.62
C GLU A 43 -22.76 -3.30 0.45
N TYR A 44 -21.70 -4.11 0.47
CA TYR A 44 -20.34 -3.63 0.28
C TYR A 44 -20.04 -3.29 -1.19
N LEU A 45 -20.58 -4.05 -2.15
CA LEU A 45 -20.44 -3.75 -3.58
C LEU A 45 -21.08 -2.40 -3.97
N ALA A 46 -22.12 -1.96 -3.25
CA ALA A 46 -22.67 -0.61 -3.41
C ALA A 46 -21.71 0.50 -2.92
N ILE A 47 -20.75 0.18 -2.04
CA ILE A 47 -19.70 1.08 -1.55
C ILE A 47 -18.48 1.02 -2.47
N ASN A 48 -18.02 -0.18 -2.79
CA ASN A 48 -16.88 -0.43 -3.65
C ASN A 48 -17.19 -1.58 -4.61
N PRO A 49 -17.46 -1.28 -5.91
CA PRO A 49 -17.84 -2.30 -6.88
C PRO A 49 -16.74 -3.34 -7.18
N THR A 50 -15.49 -3.08 -6.77
CA THR A 50 -14.41 -4.07 -6.90
C THR A 50 -14.41 -5.11 -5.77
N GLY A 51 -15.16 -4.86 -4.69
CA GLY A 51 -15.21 -5.73 -3.51
C GLY A 51 -13.92 -5.78 -2.69
N THR A 52 -12.97 -4.89 -2.98
CA THR A 52 -11.65 -4.83 -2.30
C THR A 52 -11.65 -3.80 -1.17
N VAL A 53 -10.60 -3.83 -0.35
CA VAL A 53 -10.30 -2.81 0.66
C VAL A 53 -8.97 -2.11 0.34
N PRO A 54 -8.81 -0.84 0.74
CA PRO A 54 -9.75 0.00 1.50
C PRO A 54 -10.80 0.70 0.64
N ALA A 55 -11.88 1.11 1.28
CA ALA A 55 -12.75 2.17 0.82
C ALA A 55 -12.98 3.17 1.97
N ILE A 56 -13.41 4.38 1.65
CA ILE A 56 -13.84 5.36 2.66
C ILE A 56 -15.24 5.85 2.37
N ARG A 57 -15.99 6.17 3.44
CA ARG A 57 -17.23 6.95 3.37
C ARG A 57 -16.98 8.29 4.04
N LEU A 58 -17.25 9.36 3.32
CA LEU A 58 -17.12 10.73 3.81
C LEU A 58 -18.28 11.11 4.73
N ASP A 59 -18.16 12.23 5.43
CA ASP A 59 -19.19 12.76 6.36
C ASP A 59 -20.50 13.09 5.68
N ASP A 60 -20.47 13.41 4.38
CA ASP A 60 -21.62 13.68 3.52
C ASP A 60 -22.21 12.43 2.83
N GLY A 61 -21.69 11.24 3.14
CA GLY A 61 -22.14 9.96 2.61
C GLY A 61 -21.49 9.52 1.30
N ARG A 62 -20.73 10.39 0.62
CA ARG A 62 -19.99 10.00 -0.60
C ARG A 62 -18.94 8.94 -0.27
N VAL A 63 -18.74 8.01 -1.19
CA VAL A 63 -17.77 6.92 -1.06
C VAL A 63 -16.62 7.10 -2.04
N LEU A 64 -15.43 6.62 -1.66
CA LEU A 64 -14.25 6.58 -2.51
C LEU A 64 -13.50 5.28 -2.23
N ALA A 65 -13.12 4.59 -3.29
CA ALA A 65 -12.28 3.40 -3.26
C ALA A 65 -10.94 3.68 -3.93
N GLU A 66 -10.09 2.64 -4.04
CA GLU A 66 -8.70 2.70 -4.50
C GLU A 66 -7.77 3.44 -3.53
N SER A 67 -6.86 2.70 -2.90
CA SER A 67 -5.99 3.24 -1.84
C SER A 67 -5.23 4.50 -2.26
N ASN A 68 -4.71 4.53 -3.48
CA ASN A 68 -3.96 5.68 -3.99
C ASN A 68 -4.86 6.88 -4.34
N ALA A 69 -6.10 6.64 -4.78
CA ALA A 69 -7.08 7.71 -4.96
C ALA A 69 -7.51 8.30 -3.61
N ILE A 70 -7.70 7.45 -2.60
CA ILE A 70 -8.00 7.87 -1.22
C ILE A 70 -6.85 8.71 -0.66
N LEU A 71 -5.59 8.26 -0.84
CA LEU A 71 -4.42 9.03 -0.43
C LEU A 71 -4.40 10.42 -1.10
N ALA A 72 -4.60 10.47 -2.42
CA ALA A 72 -4.59 11.73 -3.17
C ALA A 72 -5.69 12.69 -2.69
N TYR A 73 -6.90 12.16 -2.42
CA TYR A 73 -8.02 12.95 -1.91
C TYR A 73 -7.76 13.50 -0.50
N LEU A 74 -7.28 12.65 0.42
CA LEU A 74 -7.05 13.04 1.81
C LEU A 74 -5.85 13.96 1.98
N ALA A 75 -4.84 13.86 1.10
CA ALA A 75 -3.63 14.66 1.15
C ALA A 75 -3.78 16.03 0.49
N ASP A 76 -4.86 16.28 -0.25
CA ASP A 76 -5.06 17.56 -0.93
C ASP A 76 -5.08 18.73 0.05
N GLY A 77 -4.32 19.78 -0.24
CA GLY A 77 -4.15 20.92 0.67
C GLY A 77 -3.33 20.65 1.93
N THR A 78 -2.66 19.52 2.04
CA THR A 78 -1.80 19.15 3.17
C THR A 78 -0.31 19.13 2.76
N PRO A 79 0.65 19.07 3.71
CA PRO A 79 2.06 18.95 3.39
C PRO A 79 2.46 17.68 2.61
N TYR A 80 1.57 16.66 2.56
CA TYR A 80 1.84 15.37 1.92
C TYR A 80 1.50 15.32 0.42
N MET A 81 0.90 16.41 -0.12
CA MET A 81 0.66 16.59 -1.55
C MET A 81 1.08 18.01 -1.94
N PRO A 82 2.03 18.20 -2.86
CA PRO A 82 2.45 19.53 -3.31
C PRO A 82 1.30 20.29 -3.99
N SER A 83 1.36 21.63 -3.93
CA SER A 83 0.42 22.50 -4.65
C SER A 83 0.82 22.75 -6.10
N ASP A 84 2.14 22.74 -6.41
CA ASP A 84 2.63 22.91 -7.77
C ASP A 84 2.18 21.76 -8.68
N PRO A 85 1.63 22.04 -9.88
CA PRO A 85 1.12 21.01 -10.77
C PRO A 85 2.15 19.98 -11.24
N TYR A 86 3.39 20.39 -11.48
CA TYR A 86 4.45 19.48 -11.91
C TYR A 86 4.88 18.56 -10.76
N GLU A 87 5.06 19.11 -9.57
CA GLU A 87 5.38 18.32 -8.38
C GLU A 87 4.24 17.33 -8.02
N ARG A 88 2.99 17.76 -8.17
CA ARG A 88 1.82 16.84 -8.03
C ARG A 88 1.89 15.71 -9.06
N ALA A 89 2.22 16.02 -10.31
CA ALA A 89 2.37 15.00 -11.34
C ALA A 89 3.50 14.00 -11.01
N LYS A 90 4.59 14.46 -10.38
CA LYS A 90 5.65 13.57 -9.88
C LYS A 90 5.15 12.64 -8.76
N VAL A 91 4.33 13.12 -7.85
CA VAL A 91 3.67 12.26 -6.85
C VAL A 91 2.78 11.23 -7.55
N GLN A 92 1.91 11.66 -8.46
CA GLN A 92 1.03 10.76 -9.22
C GLN A 92 1.81 9.71 -10.03
N GLN A 93 2.93 10.09 -10.64
CA GLN A 93 3.82 9.14 -11.33
C GLN A 93 4.22 7.97 -10.42
N TRP A 94 4.58 8.25 -9.16
CA TRP A 94 4.97 7.23 -8.20
C TRP A 94 3.78 6.42 -7.68
N LEU A 95 2.59 7.00 -7.55
CA LEU A 95 1.37 6.26 -7.21
C LEU A 95 1.00 5.24 -8.31
N HIS A 96 1.12 5.62 -9.59
CA HIS A 96 0.91 4.70 -10.71
C HIS A 96 2.01 3.62 -10.78
N PHE A 97 3.28 4.02 -10.56
CA PHE A 97 4.39 3.06 -10.48
C PHE A 97 4.17 2.02 -9.40
N GLU A 98 3.65 2.44 -8.26
CA GLU A 98 3.35 1.54 -7.13
C GLU A 98 2.33 0.48 -7.53
N GLN A 99 1.19 0.86 -8.11
CA GLN A 99 0.14 -0.08 -8.51
C GLN A 99 0.65 -1.10 -9.54
N GLU A 100 1.36 -0.62 -10.56
CA GLU A 100 1.79 -1.48 -11.65
C GLU A 100 3.00 -2.36 -11.28
N ARG A 101 3.96 -1.81 -10.52
CA ARG A 101 5.30 -2.42 -10.39
C ARG A 101 5.66 -2.84 -8.97
N VAL A 102 4.99 -2.33 -7.96
CA VAL A 102 5.27 -2.68 -6.56
C VAL A 102 4.20 -3.64 -6.04
N GLU A 103 2.96 -3.19 -5.95
CA GLU A 103 1.87 -4.02 -5.42
C GLU A 103 1.62 -5.25 -6.27
N SER A 104 1.43 -5.07 -7.58
CA SER A 104 1.18 -6.18 -8.51
C SER A 104 2.29 -7.24 -8.51
N VAL A 105 3.49 -6.90 -8.08
CA VAL A 105 4.67 -7.76 -8.12
C VAL A 105 5.06 -8.21 -6.72
N ILE A 106 5.52 -7.29 -5.87
CA ILE A 106 5.98 -7.60 -4.50
C ILE A 106 4.80 -7.98 -3.62
N GLY A 107 3.68 -7.26 -3.73
CA GLY A 107 2.46 -7.56 -2.98
C GLY A 107 1.92 -8.96 -3.27
N SER A 108 1.89 -9.36 -4.54
CA SER A 108 1.47 -10.72 -4.93
C SER A 108 2.39 -11.80 -4.37
N LEU A 109 3.72 -11.65 -4.51
CA LEU A 109 4.68 -12.62 -3.98
C LEU A 109 4.58 -12.70 -2.45
N ARG A 110 4.47 -11.56 -1.77
CA ARG A 110 4.29 -11.49 -0.32
C ARG A 110 3.03 -12.23 0.13
N TYR A 111 1.90 -11.94 -0.51
CA TYR A 111 0.63 -12.60 -0.21
C TYR A 111 0.75 -14.12 -0.37
N TRP A 112 1.25 -14.60 -1.51
CA TRP A 112 1.41 -16.03 -1.74
C TRP A 112 2.36 -16.70 -0.74
N THR A 113 3.44 -16.02 -0.36
CA THR A 113 4.42 -16.55 0.60
C THR A 113 3.80 -16.65 2.00
N LEU A 114 3.20 -15.57 2.49
CA LEU A 114 2.68 -15.50 3.85
C LEU A 114 1.42 -16.33 4.09
N THR A 115 0.66 -16.62 3.02
CA THR A 115 -0.55 -17.47 3.09
C THR A 115 -0.32 -18.91 2.63
N GLY A 116 0.93 -19.32 2.38
CA GLY A 116 1.28 -20.70 1.99
C GLY A 116 0.89 -21.07 0.55
N LYS A 117 0.50 -20.10 -0.28
CA LYS A 117 0.00 -20.35 -1.64
C LYS A 117 1.08 -20.31 -2.72
N LEU A 118 2.32 -19.96 -2.37
CA LEU A 118 3.41 -19.79 -3.35
C LEU A 118 3.69 -21.06 -4.14
N ALA A 119 3.69 -22.22 -3.47
CA ALA A 119 3.93 -23.53 -4.09
C ALA A 119 2.82 -23.96 -5.07
N GLN A 120 1.66 -23.33 -5.00
CA GLN A 120 0.52 -23.62 -5.90
C GLN A 120 0.56 -22.77 -7.17
N ARG A 121 1.50 -21.82 -7.27
CA ARG A 121 1.63 -20.93 -8.44
C ARG A 121 2.58 -21.54 -9.49
N PRO A 122 2.32 -21.31 -10.79
CA PRO A 122 3.24 -21.75 -11.83
C PRO A 122 4.66 -21.22 -11.60
N PRO A 123 5.70 -22.08 -11.60
CA PRO A 123 7.07 -21.65 -11.32
C PRO A 123 7.57 -20.52 -12.22
N ALA A 124 7.18 -20.53 -13.49
CA ALA A 124 7.54 -19.48 -14.46
C ALA A 124 6.95 -18.10 -14.07
N LEU A 125 5.72 -18.07 -13.52
CA LEU A 125 5.08 -16.85 -13.03
C LEU A 125 5.80 -16.30 -11.79
N VAL A 126 6.15 -17.18 -10.85
CA VAL A 126 6.89 -16.79 -9.64
C VAL A 126 8.25 -16.21 -10.02
N GLU A 127 8.99 -16.86 -10.92
CA GLU A 127 10.29 -16.40 -11.38
C GLU A 127 10.19 -15.05 -12.13
N MET A 128 9.17 -14.89 -12.98
CA MET A 128 8.91 -13.63 -13.67
C MET A 128 8.68 -12.49 -12.67
N LYS A 129 7.86 -12.73 -11.64
CA LYS A 129 7.60 -11.73 -10.59
C LYS A 129 8.85 -11.42 -9.75
N ARG A 130 9.69 -12.42 -9.41
CA ARG A 130 10.96 -12.19 -8.70
C ARG A 130 11.91 -11.31 -9.51
N LYS A 131 12.07 -11.57 -10.81
CA LYS A 131 12.87 -10.71 -11.70
C LYS A 131 12.30 -9.30 -11.80
N ALA A 132 10.96 -9.17 -11.87
CA ALA A 132 10.31 -7.87 -11.87
C ALA A 132 10.52 -7.12 -10.55
N ALA A 133 10.42 -7.81 -9.40
CA ALA A 133 10.67 -7.23 -8.08
C ALA A 133 12.11 -6.67 -7.96
N SER A 134 13.11 -7.44 -8.40
CA SER A 134 14.51 -6.98 -8.39
C SER A 134 14.72 -5.75 -9.28
N ARG A 135 14.07 -5.70 -10.47
CA ARG A 135 14.11 -4.50 -11.33
C ARG A 135 13.43 -3.30 -10.67
N THR A 136 12.29 -3.51 -10.03
CA THR A 136 11.55 -2.47 -9.29
C THR A 136 12.39 -1.88 -8.17
N LEU A 137 13.01 -2.73 -7.34
CA LEU A 137 13.90 -2.28 -6.27
C LEU A 137 15.15 -1.57 -6.82
N GLY A 138 15.71 -2.03 -7.95
CA GLY A 138 16.82 -1.34 -8.61
C GLY A 138 16.47 0.05 -9.14
N ILE A 139 15.21 0.29 -9.55
CA ILE A 139 14.72 1.62 -9.91
C ILE A 139 14.65 2.51 -8.67
N LEU A 140 14.02 2.00 -7.58
CA LEU A 140 13.92 2.73 -6.32
C LEU A 140 15.29 3.07 -5.72
N GLU A 141 16.23 2.12 -5.77
CA GLU A 141 17.61 2.32 -5.31
C GLU A 141 18.30 3.48 -6.03
N ARG A 142 18.19 3.53 -7.39
CA ARG A 142 18.79 4.62 -8.18
C ARG A 142 18.16 5.97 -7.88
N GLU A 143 16.84 6.05 -7.78
CA GLU A 143 16.16 7.31 -7.45
C GLU A 143 16.58 7.82 -6.07
N LEU A 144 16.64 6.92 -5.09
CA LEU A 144 16.96 7.25 -3.71
C LEU A 144 18.47 7.47 -3.46
N SER A 145 19.33 7.12 -4.42
CA SER A 145 20.75 7.51 -4.37
C SER A 145 20.97 9.01 -4.60
N ALA A 146 20.02 9.67 -5.26
CA ALA A 146 20.11 11.08 -5.63
C ALA A 146 19.22 12.00 -4.78
N ARG A 147 18.28 11.45 -4.00
CA ARG A 147 17.29 12.24 -3.25
C ARG A 147 16.83 11.57 -1.97
N SER A 148 16.29 12.38 -1.07
CA SER A 148 15.82 11.88 0.23
C SER A 148 14.49 11.16 0.17
N PHE A 149 13.56 11.58 -0.70
CA PHE A 149 12.23 11.02 -0.89
C PHE A 149 11.89 10.89 -2.37
N LEU A 150 10.90 10.08 -2.72
CA LEU A 150 10.68 9.61 -4.09
C LEU A 150 10.21 10.67 -5.07
N ALA A 151 9.20 11.45 -4.71
CA ALA A 151 8.61 12.41 -5.64
C ALA A 151 9.37 13.74 -5.67
N ASN A 152 9.70 14.25 -4.49
CA ASN A 152 10.34 15.54 -4.28
C ASN A 152 11.32 15.41 -3.11
N GLU A 153 11.97 16.44 -2.68
CA GLU A 153 12.85 16.39 -1.48
C GLU A 153 12.06 16.35 -0.15
N ARG A 154 10.76 16.05 -0.22
CA ARG A 154 9.86 16.03 0.93
C ARG A 154 9.07 14.72 0.96
N TYR A 155 8.86 14.23 2.18
CA TYR A 155 7.98 13.09 2.44
C TYR A 155 6.56 13.36 1.96
N SER A 156 5.99 12.43 1.22
CA SER A 156 4.69 12.58 0.56
C SER A 156 3.91 11.27 0.51
N ILE A 157 2.69 11.31 0.00
CA ILE A 157 1.90 10.09 -0.22
C ILE A 157 2.54 9.12 -1.23
N ALA A 158 3.47 9.58 -2.08
CA ALA A 158 4.28 8.70 -2.94
C ALA A 158 5.13 7.74 -2.10
N ASP A 159 5.78 8.27 -1.07
CA ASP A 159 6.59 7.47 -0.13
C ASP A 159 5.72 6.52 0.69
N MET A 160 4.59 7.00 1.22
CA MET A 160 3.64 6.18 1.99
C MET A 160 3.13 5.00 1.16
N SER A 161 2.77 5.26 -0.09
CA SER A 161 2.23 4.26 -0.99
C SER A 161 3.26 3.17 -1.32
N ILE A 162 4.46 3.55 -1.77
CA ILE A 162 5.52 2.60 -2.13
C ILE A 162 6.02 1.85 -0.90
N PHE A 163 6.15 2.53 0.25
CA PHE A 163 6.61 1.92 1.50
C PHE A 163 5.76 0.70 1.89
N ALA A 164 4.45 0.79 1.74
CA ALA A 164 3.51 -0.24 2.19
C ALA A 164 3.88 -1.66 1.73
N TYR A 165 4.31 -1.82 0.50
CA TYR A 165 4.70 -3.11 -0.06
C TYR A 165 6.21 -3.25 -0.27
N ALA A 166 6.89 -2.22 -0.78
CA ALA A 166 8.29 -2.34 -1.15
C ALA A 166 9.20 -2.57 0.06
N SER A 167 8.91 -1.95 1.21
CA SER A 167 9.67 -2.16 2.46
C SER A 167 9.56 -3.60 2.98
N ARG A 168 8.60 -4.37 2.49
CA ARG A 168 8.31 -5.75 2.88
C ARG A 168 8.76 -6.79 1.87
N ALA A 169 9.66 -6.43 0.98
CA ALA A 169 10.14 -7.33 -0.06
C ALA A 169 10.79 -8.61 0.50
N GLU A 170 11.39 -8.55 1.70
CA GLU A 170 11.97 -9.73 2.37
C GLU A 170 10.90 -10.77 2.75
N GLU A 171 9.69 -10.34 3.12
CA GLU A 171 8.54 -11.22 3.35
C GLU A 171 8.06 -11.92 2.06
N ALA A 172 8.41 -11.35 0.92
CA ALA A 172 8.19 -11.93 -0.42
C ALA A 172 9.37 -12.79 -0.91
N GLY A 173 10.40 -12.99 -0.08
CA GLY A 173 11.61 -13.73 -0.42
C GLY A 173 12.58 -12.94 -1.32
N ILE A 174 12.49 -11.61 -1.35
CA ILE A 174 13.37 -10.72 -2.11
C ILE A 174 14.30 -9.98 -1.14
N PRO A 175 15.62 -10.23 -1.16
CA PRO A 175 16.55 -9.61 -0.21
C PRO A 175 16.71 -8.10 -0.45
N LEU A 176 16.76 -7.33 0.62
CA LEU A 176 17.00 -5.88 0.60
C LEU A 176 18.47 -5.49 0.79
N GLN A 177 19.32 -6.43 1.15
CA GLN A 177 20.76 -6.18 1.36
C GLN A 177 21.45 -5.50 0.17
N PRO A 178 21.12 -5.79 -1.11
CA PRO A 178 21.77 -5.14 -2.27
C PRO A 178 21.35 -3.67 -2.50
N TYR A 179 20.41 -3.12 -1.70
CA TYR A 179 19.79 -1.81 -1.94
C TYR A 179 20.02 -0.86 -0.75
N PRO A 180 21.24 -0.33 -0.53
CA PRO A 180 21.57 0.46 0.66
C PRO A 180 20.82 1.80 0.74
N HIS A 181 20.61 2.51 -0.37
CA HIS A 181 19.87 3.78 -0.37
C HIS A 181 18.36 3.56 -0.11
N PHE A 182 17.80 2.49 -0.67
CA PHE A 182 16.44 2.10 -0.38
C PHE A 182 16.25 1.71 1.09
N ARG A 183 17.17 0.98 1.69
CA ARG A 183 17.15 0.65 3.12
C ARG A 183 17.25 1.90 4.00
N ALA A 184 18.12 2.86 3.64
CA ALA A 184 18.22 4.13 4.33
C ALA A 184 16.92 4.94 4.22
N TRP A 185 16.24 4.89 3.06
CA TRP A 185 14.93 5.50 2.88
C TRP A 185 13.85 4.83 3.74
N ILE A 186 13.83 3.50 3.86
CA ILE A 186 12.92 2.79 4.78
C ILE A 186 13.06 3.36 6.20
N ALA A 187 14.29 3.46 6.71
CA ALA A 187 14.54 4.01 8.05
C ALA A 187 14.07 5.48 8.16
N ARG A 188 14.24 6.27 7.10
CA ARG A 188 13.81 7.68 7.05
C ARG A 188 12.30 7.82 7.05
N VAL A 189 11.57 6.94 6.35
CA VAL A 189 10.10 6.90 6.41
C VAL A 189 9.62 6.48 7.79
N GLN A 190 10.24 5.48 8.40
CA GLN A 190 9.89 5.01 9.74
C GLN A 190 10.15 6.07 10.83
N SER A 191 11.10 6.99 10.61
CA SER A 191 11.39 8.08 11.54
C SER A 191 10.45 9.29 11.42
N GLN A 192 9.49 9.29 10.47
CA GLN A 192 8.56 10.40 10.33
C GLN A 192 7.63 10.50 11.55
N PRO A 193 7.42 11.70 12.09
CA PRO A 193 6.46 11.91 13.17
C PRO A 193 5.08 11.35 12.81
N GLY A 194 4.48 10.54 13.68
CA GLY A 194 3.20 9.89 13.39
C GLY A 194 3.30 8.67 12.47
N PHE A 195 4.50 8.08 12.30
CA PHE A 195 4.60 6.81 11.59
C PHE A 195 3.83 5.70 12.32
N LEU A 196 3.01 4.95 11.57
CA LEU A 196 2.22 3.86 12.11
C LEU A 196 3.01 2.54 12.03
N ALA A 197 3.65 2.16 13.12
CA ALA A 197 4.47 0.96 13.18
C ALA A 197 3.64 -0.34 13.22
N THR A 198 2.40 -0.28 13.71
CA THR A 198 1.53 -1.45 13.84
C THR A 198 1.15 -1.99 12.47
N MET A 199 1.47 -3.25 12.25
CA MET A 199 1.08 -4.00 11.07
C MET A 199 0.56 -5.37 11.50
N HIS A 200 -0.61 -5.72 11.00
CA HIS A 200 -1.28 -6.98 11.33
C HIS A 200 -0.83 -8.07 10.35
N PRO A 201 -0.37 -9.23 10.85
CA PRO A 201 -0.04 -10.35 9.98
C PRO A 201 -1.29 -11.06 9.47
N TYR A 202 -1.19 -11.70 8.32
CA TYR A 202 -2.28 -12.54 7.78
C TYR A 202 -2.70 -13.68 8.71
N SER A 203 -1.80 -14.14 9.59
CA SER A 203 -2.09 -15.21 10.56
C SER A 203 -3.11 -14.83 11.64
N GLU A 204 -3.46 -13.56 11.78
CA GLU A 204 -4.57 -13.12 12.65
C GLU A 204 -5.93 -13.53 12.09
N ASP A 205 -6.05 -13.76 10.78
CA ASP A 205 -7.27 -14.20 10.13
C ASP A 205 -7.15 -15.66 9.69
N PRO A 206 -7.88 -16.59 10.32
CA PRO A 206 -7.81 -18.01 9.99
C PRO A 206 -8.33 -18.34 8.57
N HIS A 207 -9.09 -17.45 7.95
CA HIS A 207 -9.66 -17.63 6.61
C HIS A 207 -8.65 -17.39 5.49
N THR A 208 -7.47 -16.83 5.79
CA THR A 208 -6.42 -16.55 4.79
C THR A 208 -5.83 -17.78 4.11
N VAL A 209 -6.12 -18.98 4.62
CA VAL A 209 -5.76 -20.25 3.97
C VAL A 209 -6.57 -20.49 2.68
N SER A 210 -7.75 -19.89 2.56
CA SER A 210 -8.58 -19.93 1.35
C SER A 210 -8.09 -18.90 0.32
N GLU A 211 -8.40 -19.12 -0.98
CA GLU A 211 -8.24 -18.07 -1.98
C GLU A 211 -9.25 -16.94 -1.73
N LEU A 212 -8.92 -15.75 -2.20
CA LEU A 212 -9.89 -14.66 -2.19
C LEU A 212 -11.04 -14.97 -3.13
N PRO A 213 -12.30 -14.80 -2.69
CA PRO A 213 -13.48 -15.09 -3.49
C PRO A 213 -13.65 -14.13 -4.69
#